data_a17ae3589585fe5d9c235dc7b0a832b7
#
_entry.id   a17ae3589585fe5d9c235dc7b0a832b7
#
_cell.length_a   1.000
_cell.length_b   1.000
_cell.length_c   1.000
_cell.angle_alpha   90.00
_cell.angle_beta   90.00
_cell.angle_gamma   90.00
#
_symmetry.space_group_name_H-M   'P 1'
#
loop_
_entity.id
_entity.type
_entity.pdbx_description
1 polymer ?
#
loop_
_entity_poly.entity_id
_entity_poly.type
_entity_poly.pdbx_seq_one_letter_code
_entity_poly.pdbx_strand_id
1 'polypeptide(L)'
;MSKKIAVIGECMIELSEKNGAVNRGFGGDTLNTSVYIARQTDASALSVHYVTALGTDAFSQQMLDSWQQENVNTDLIQRMADRLPGLYYIETDDTG
;
A
#
# COMPACT_ATOMS: atom_id res chain seq x y z
N MET A 1 16.58 6.37 -21.31
CA MET A 1 15.18 6.64 -20.92
C MET A 1 14.77 5.73 -19.78
N SER A 2 14.12 6.28 -18.79
CA SER A 2 13.57 5.45 -17.72
C SER A 2 12.34 4.68 -18.20
N LYS A 3 12.17 3.47 -17.68
CA LYS A 3 10.99 2.67 -17.92
C LYS A 3 10.00 2.87 -16.78
N LYS A 4 8.73 2.67 -17.05
CA LYS A 4 7.66 2.73 -16.06
C LYS A 4 6.98 1.38 -15.97
N ILE A 5 6.67 0.97 -14.74
CA ILE A 5 5.86 -0.21 -14.49
C ILE A 5 4.62 0.22 -13.71
N ALA A 6 3.46 -0.26 -14.14
CA ALA A 6 2.21 -0.01 -13.43
C ALA A 6 1.79 -1.28 -12.72
N VAL A 7 1.54 -1.18 -11.41
CA VAL A 7 1.02 -2.29 -10.62
C VAL A 7 -0.41 -1.91 -10.23
N ILE A 8 -1.38 -2.70 -10.69
CA ILE A 8 -2.79 -2.40 -10.55
C ILE A 8 -3.41 -3.34 -9.53
N GLY A 9 -4.08 -2.80 -8.54
CA GLY A 9 -4.74 -3.63 -7.55
C GLY A 9 -5.26 -2.86 -6.35
N GLU A 10 -5.60 -3.59 -5.31
CA GLU A 10 -6.19 -3.06 -4.10
C GLU A 10 -5.20 -3.08 -2.96
N CYS A 11 -5.19 -2.00 -2.17
CA CYS A 11 -4.50 -1.94 -0.89
C CYS A 11 -5.53 -1.88 0.23
N MET A 12 -5.28 -2.60 1.31
CA MET A 12 -6.19 -2.70 2.43
C MET A 12 -5.50 -2.33 3.73
N ILE A 13 -6.30 -1.87 4.69
CA ILE A 13 -5.84 -1.74 6.06
C ILE A 13 -5.78 -3.13 6.67
N GLU A 14 -4.63 -3.45 7.28
CA GLU A 14 -4.46 -4.70 8.02
C GLU A 14 -4.52 -4.41 9.51
N LEU A 15 -5.43 -5.06 10.21
CA LEU A 15 -5.43 -5.12 11.67
C LEU A 15 -4.99 -6.50 12.10
N SER A 16 -3.94 -6.58 12.89
CA SER A 16 -3.44 -7.84 13.42
C SER A 16 -3.43 -7.81 14.94
N GLU A 17 -3.87 -8.89 15.54
CA GLU A 17 -3.90 -9.04 16.99
C GLU A 17 -3.10 -10.27 17.38
N LYS A 18 -2.20 -10.10 18.36
CA LYS A 18 -1.47 -11.19 18.98
C LYS A 18 -1.36 -10.93 20.47
N ASN A 19 -1.86 -11.87 21.27
CA ASN A 19 -1.80 -11.79 22.74
C ASN A 19 -2.42 -10.50 23.29
N GLY A 20 -3.52 -10.04 22.69
CA GLY A 20 -4.21 -8.83 23.09
C GLY A 20 -3.64 -7.53 22.56
N ALA A 21 -2.51 -7.56 21.88
CA ALA A 21 -1.94 -6.38 21.25
C ALA A 21 -2.39 -6.27 19.79
N VAL A 22 -2.94 -5.12 19.43
CA VAL A 22 -3.44 -4.87 18.08
C VAL A 22 -2.47 -3.95 17.35
N ASN A 23 -2.02 -4.39 16.19
CA ASN A 23 -1.17 -3.60 15.30
C ASN A 23 -1.93 -3.27 14.02
N ARG A 24 -1.66 -2.09 13.49
CA ARG A 24 -2.24 -1.64 12.23
C ARG A 24 -1.15 -1.49 11.20
N GLY A 25 -1.39 -2.03 10.02
CA GLY A 25 -0.50 -1.88 8.87
C GLY A 25 -1.30 -1.74 7.59
N PHE A 26 -0.60 -1.78 6.49
CA PHE A 26 -1.21 -1.74 5.17
C PHE A 26 -0.75 -2.97 4.40
N GLY A 27 -1.66 -3.60 3.67
CA GLY A 27 -1.37 -4.85 3.01
C GLY A 27 -2.06 -4.99 1.67
N GLY A 28 -1.78 -6.10 1.03
CA GLY A 28 -2.26 -6.44 -0.29
C GLY A 28 -1.10 -6.85 -1.18
N ASP A 29 -1.32 -7.88 -2.02
CA ASP A 29 -0.24 -8.45 -2.83
C ASP A 29 0.34 -7.42 -3.82
N THR A 30 -0.51 -6.59 -4.41
CA THR A 30 -0.07 -5.60 -5.39
C THR A 30 0.73 -4.47 -4.72
N LEU A 31 0.34 -4.06 -3.52
CA LEU A 31 1.12 -3.08 -2.76
C LEU A 31 2.49 -3.65 -2.41
N ASN A 32 2.54 -4.85 -1.86
CA ASN A 32 3.81 -5.48 -1.46
C ASN A 32 4.73 -5.62 -2.67
N THR A 33 4.21 -6.05 -3.82
CA THR A 33 4.97 -6.15 -5.06
C THR A 33 5.55 -4.79 -5.46
N SER A 34 4.76 -3.73 -5.40
CA SER A 34 5.20 -2.38 -5.77
C SER A 34 6.34 -1.90 -4.88
N VAL A 35 6.22 -2.10 -3.57
CA VAL A 35 7.24 -1.67 -2.61
C VAL A 35 8.53 -2.45 -2.81
N TYR A 36 8.46 -3.76 -2.98
CA TYR A 36 9.67 -4.57 -3.21
C TYR A 36 10.37 -4.19 -4.49
N ILE A 37 9.65 -3.96 -5.57
CA ILE A 37 10.26 -3.52 -6.83
C ILE A 37 10.92 -2.15 -6.63
N ALA A 38 10.25 -1.22 -5.98
CA ALA A 38 10.78 0.12 -5.77
C ALA A 38 12.05 0.11 -4.92
N ARG A 39 12.13 -0.77 -3.92
CA ARG A 39 13.31 -0.89 -3.06
C ARG A 39 14.52 -1.46 -3.79
N GLN A 40 14.31 -2.28 -4.82
CA GLN A 40 15.38 -3.00 -5.51
C GLN A 40 15.82 -2.32 -6.80
N THR A 41 15.17 -1.24 -7.20
CA THR A 41 15.45 -0.58 -8.47
C THR A 41 15.81 0.89 -8.25
N ASP A 42 16.54 1.43 -9.20
CA ASP A 42 16.83 2.87 -9.25
C ASP A 42 15.67 3.55 -9.99
N ALA A 43 15.07 4.56 -9.38
CA ALA A 43 13.94 5.27 -9.95
C ALA A 43 14.31 5.99 -11.26
N SER A 44 15.59 6.27 -11.50
CA SER A 44 16.05 6.83 -12.78
C SER A 44 16.02 5.81 -13.91
N ALA A 45 16.10 4.52 -13.59
CA ALA A 45 16.04 3.43 -14.57
C ALA A 45 14.64 2.83 -14.67
N LEU A 46 13.95 2.68 -13.55
CA LEU A 46 12.61 2.08 -13.50
C LEU A 46 11.78 2.78 -12.42
N SER A 47 10.69 3.39 -12.81
CA SER A 47 9.75 3.96 -11.84
C SER A 47 8.54 3.06 -11.67
N VAL A 48 8.13 2.85 -10.42
CA VAL A 48 6.98 2.02 -10.07
C VAL A 48 5.79 2.91 -9.79
N HIS A 49 4.72 2.70 -10.55
CA HIS A 49 3.45 3.43 -10.41
C HIS A 49 2.41 2.49 -9.86
N TYR A 50 1.83 2.83 -8.73
CA TYR A 50 0.72 2.06 -8.17
C TYR A 50 -0.59 2.63 -8.70
N VAL A 51 -1.42 1.77 -9.27
CA VAL A 51 -2.72 2.15 -9.85
C VAL A 51 -3.80 1.53 -8.98
N THR A 52 -4.50 2.37 -8.24
CA THR A 52 -5.56 1.95 -7.34
C THR A 52 -6.50 3.13 -7.10
N ALA A 53 -7.55 2.89 -6.32
CA ALA A 53 -8.45 3.95 -5.86
C ALA A 53 -8.48 3.96 -4.34
N LEU A 54 -8.38 5.13 -3.76
CA LEU A 54 -8.42 5.35 -2.32
C LEU A 54 -9.48 6.39 -1.98
N GLY A 55 -9.88 6.41 -0.71
CA GLY A 55 -10.72 7.48 -0.20
C GLY A 55 -9.93 8.76 0.10
N THR A 56 -10.59 9.71 0.72
CA THR A 56 -9.99 10.96 1.17
C THR A 56 -9.82 11.02 2.69
N ASP A 57 -10.05 9.90 3.36
CA ASP A 57 -9.93 9.75 4.80
C ASP A 57 -8.46 9.73 5.27
N ALA A 58 -8.27 9.79 6.57
CA ALA A 58 -6.94 9.83 7.17
C ALA A 58 -6.12 8.57 6.88
N PHE A 59 -6.75 7.40 6.84
CA PHE A 59 -6.05 6.14 6.55
C PHE A 59 -5.55 6.11 5.12
N SER A 60 -6.37 6.57 4.16
CA SER A 60 -5.96 6.65 2.77
C SER A 60 -4.79 7.62 2.58
N GLN A 61 -4.80 8.74 3.31
CA GLN A 61 -3.68 9.69 3.26
C GLN A 61 -2.41 9.09 3.83
N GLN A 62 -2.50 8.34 4.93
CA GLN A 62 -1.34 7.64 5.50
C GLN A 62 -0.75 6.61 4.55
N MET A 63 -1.60 5.89 3.80
CA MET A 63 -1.13 4.98 2.77
C MET A 63 -0.32 5.72 1.70
N LEU A 64 -0.84 6.83 1.19
CA LEU A 64 -0.14 7.63 0.19
C LEU A 64 1.22 8.10 0.70
N ASP A 65 1.26 8.63 1.91
CA ASP A 65 2.49 9.15 2.50
C ASP A 65 3.54 8.05 2.64
N SER A 66 3.11 6.87 3.09
CA SER A 66 3.98 5.71 3.25
C SER A 66 4.55 5.25 1.90
N TRP A 67 3.73 5.20 0.87
CA TRP A 67 4.18 4.76 -0.46
C TRP A 67 5.15 5.74 -1.08
N GLN A 68 4.92 7.03 -0.90
CA GLN A 68 5.84 8.06 -1.39
C GLN A 68 7.21 7.94 -0.72
N GLN A 69 7.25 7.60 0.57
CA GLN A 69 8.50 7.36 1.28
C GLN A 69 9.24 6.13 0.74
N GLU A 70 8.53 5.16 0.18
CA GLU A 70 9.10 3.95 -0.43
C GLU A 70 9.42 4.14 -1.91
N ASN A 71 9.34 5.36 -2.44
CA ASN A 71 9.58 5.68 -3.85
C ASN A 71 8.60 5.00 -4.81
N VAL A 72 7.39 4.73 -4.36
CA VAL A 72 6.28 4.29 -5.20
C VAL A 72 5.58 5.54 -5.71
N ASN A 73 5.42 5.64 -7.03
CA ASN A 73 4.75 6.79 -7.62
C ASN A 73 3.25 6.67 -7.45
N THR A 74 2.62 7.73 -6.97
CA THR A 74 1.20 7.76 -6.63
C THR A 74 0.36 8.62 -7.57
N ASP A 75 0.92 9.07 -8.69
CA ASP A 75 0.22 9.99 -9.62
C ASP A 75 -1.02 9.37 -10.27
N LEU A 76 -1.06 8.04 -10.37
CA LEU A 76 -2.16 7.31 -11.01
C LEU A 76 -3.19 6.80 -10.00
N ILE A 77 -3.13 7.24 -8.76
CA ILE A 77 -4.08 6.84 -7.74
C ILE A 77 -5.27 7.80 -7.76
N GLN A 78 -6.47 7.22 -7.87
CA GLN A 78 -7.70 7.99 -7.80
C GLN A 78 -8.13 8.19 -6.35
N ARG A 79 -8.60 9.38 -6.02
CA ARG A 79 -9.14 9.69 -4.69
C ARG A 79 -10.65 9.80 -4.80
N MET A 80 -11.37 9.00 -4.04
CA MET A 80 -12.84 8.90 -4.09
C MET A 80 -13.41 9.30 -2.74
N ALA A 81 -14.09 10.45 -2.69
CA ALA A 81 -14.58 11.04 -1.44
C ALA A 81 -15.66 10.21 -0.75
N ASP A 82 -16.35 9.33 -1.49
CA ASP A 82 -17.44 8.50 -0.98
C ASP A 82 -17.04 7.06 -0.65
N ARG A 83 -15.73 6.77 -0.62
CA ARG A 83 -15.22 5.42 -0.40
C ARG A 83 -14.22 5.39 0.75
N LEU A 84 -14.25 4.29 1.47
CA LEU A 84 -13.25 3.98 2.49
C LEU A 84 -12.38 2.83 2.00
N PRO A 85 -11.13 2.70 2.52
CA PRO A 85 -10.28 1.56 2.17
C PRO A 85 -10.87 0.25 2.69
N GLY A 86 -10.56 -0.84 2.02
CA GLY A 86 -10.87 -2.16 2.52
C GLY A 86 -10.09 -2.45 3.80
N LEU A 87 -10.60 -3.35 4.60
CA LEU A 87 -9.98 -3.72 5.87
C LEU A 87 -10.04 -5.23 6.05
N TYR A 88 -8.94 -5.83 6.50
CA TYR A 88 -8.96 -7.22 6.93
C TYR A 88 -8.31 -7.35 8.31
N TYR A 89 -8.73 -8.39 9.02
CA TYR A 89 -8.32 -8.62 10.40
C TYR A 89 -7.66 -9.98 10.51
N ILE A 90 -6.49 -10.00 11.14
CA ILE A 90 -5.73 -11.22 11.39
C ILE A 90 -5.60 -11.40 12.90
N GLU A 91 -5.95 -12.56 13.39
CA GLU A 91 -5.72 -12.92 14.78
C GLU A 91 -4.73 -14.06 14.83
N THR A 92 -3.67 -13.89 15.61
CA THR A 92 -2.66 -14.92 15.81
C THR A 92 -2.45 -15.20 17.28
N ASP A 93 -2.04 -16.43 17.59
CA ASP A 93 -1.68 -16.84 18.94
C ASP A 93 -0.17 -17.10 19.06
N ASP A 94 0.26 -17.68 20.18
CA ASP A 94 1.68 -17.94 20.43
C ASP A 94 2.28 -18.98 19.46
N THR A 95 1.46 -19.72 18.75
CA THR A 95 1.93 -20.79 17.84
C THR A 95 1.89 -20.38 16.38
N GLY A 96 1.36 -19.21 16.06
CA GLY A 96 1.23 -18.83 14.64
C GLY A 96 0.96 -17.39 14.33
#